data_14d6155f5e559ec4e9a71a4289b14d53
#
_entry.id   14d6155f5e559ec4e9a71a4289b14d53
#
_cell.length_a   1.000
_cell.length_b   1.000
_cell.length_c   1.000
_cell.angle_alpha   90.00
_cell.angle_beta   90.00
_cell.angle_gamma   90.00
#
_symmetry.space_group_name_H-M   'P 1'
#
loop_
_entity.id
_entity.type
_entity.pdbx_description
1 polymer ?
#
loop_
_entity_poly.entity_id
_entity_poly.type
_entity_poly.pdbx_seq_one_letter_code
_entity_poly.pdbx_strand_id
1 'polypeptide(L)'
;MRPVLLVLFLLLTSGKAMTQEQNAVSALGRLEPKHGIIRVSSSSTPQSILGGLVVELRVEEGDDVSKGDVLAVTDIAAVLEAMATEAQAGVEYAEREVEASRSKATEACVRADVAAREAERRARLHAQGVAGEEEADSARGEAEARKASCASASTAVRLSETGVTVAQTHLKRVQAELKRAFVYAPVDGRVIDIHARPGEMVTEDGVLEMAQVGSMFAIAEVYETDIRRVRTGQRATISSDALQEDLGGIVKNIRQKVQKADEIGTDPAARKDARIIEVAIELDDSTPAAGLTNLQVDVVIHP
;
A
#
# COMPACT_ATOMS: atom_id res chain seq x y z
N MET A 1 -65.26 11.83 79.86
CA MET A 1 -65.04 10.81 78.84
C MET A 1 -64.36 11.47 77.59
N ARG A 2 -63.10 11.26 77.41
CA ARG A 2 -62.28 11.85 76.33
C ARG A 2 -62.05 10.80 75.27
N PRO A 3 -62.23 11.02 73.96
CA PRO A 3 -61.83 10.10 72.94
C PRO A 3 -60.37 10.34 72.52
N VAL A 4 -59.58 9.24 72.41
CA VAL A 4 -58.20 9.21 72.01
C VAL A 4 -58.20 9.19 70.44
N LEU A 5 -57.51 10.17 69.85
CA LEU A 5 -57.29 10.31 68.40
C LEU A 5 -56.04 9.52 68.01
N LEU A 6 -56.24 8.43 67.27
CA LEU A 6 -55.17 7.60 66.78
C LEU A 6 -54.67 8.19 65.46
N VAL A 7 -53.43 8.77 65.43
CA VAL A 7 -52.77 9.26 64.23
C VAL A 7 -51.97 8.13 63.62
N LEU A 8 -52.43 7.64 62.46
CA LEU A 8 -51.74 6.63 61.64
C LEU A 8 -50.64 7.29 60.80
N PHE A 9 -49.35 7.10 61.14
CA PHE A 9 -48.19 7.61 60.40
C PHE A 9 -47.88 6.68 59.27
N LEU A 10 -48.21 7.08 58.02
CA LEU A 10 -47.87 6.35 56.80
C LEU A 10 -46.43 6.63 56.42
N LEU A 11 -45.53 5.70 56.71
CA LEU A 11 -44.13 5.71 56.24
C LEU A 11 -44.08 5.36 54.74
N LEU A 12 -43.95 6.38 53.90
CA LEU A 12 -43.56 6.22 52.48
C LEU A 12 -42.08 5.93 52.42
N THR A 13 -41.71 4.66 52.33
CA THR A 13 -40.36 4.23 51.95
C THR A 13 -40.15 4.49 50.48
N SER A 14 -39.38 5.49 50.14
CA SER A 14 -38.84 5.71 48.80
C SER A 14 -37.89 4.57 48.48
N GLY A 15 -38.41 3.54 47.80
CA GLY A 15 -37.57 2.53 47.18
C GLY A 15 -36.76 3.17 46.03
N LYS A 16 -35.50 3.44 46.28
CA LYS A 16 -34.57 3.70 45.17
C LYS A 16 -34.59 2.49 44.26
N ALA A 17 -34.99 2.68 43.03
CA ALA A 17 -34.89 1.70 41.99
C ALA A 17 -33.39 1.39 41.70
N MET A 18 -32.88 0.36 42.36
CA MET A 18 -31.65 -0.34 41.94
C MET A 18 -32.04 -1.45 40.95
N THR A 19 -32.29 -1.10 39.72
CA THR A 19 -32.69 -2.09 38.71
C THR A 19 -32.10 -1.78 37.35
N GLN A 20 -30.78 -1.62 37.24
CA GLN A 20 -30.15 -1.53 35.89
C GLN A 20 -28.78 -2.16 35.75
N GLU A 21 -28.15 -2.67 36.81
CA GLU A 21 -26.81 -3.27 36.72
C GLU A 21 -26.79 -4.78 36.38
N GLN A 22 -27.93 -5.48 36.44
CA GLN A 22 -27.94 -6.93 36.25
C GLN A 22 -27.77 -7.44 34.81
N ASN A 23 -27.74 -6.57 33.80
CA ASN A 23 -27.60 -6.95 32.39
C ASN A 23 -26.31 -6.45 31.73
N ALA A 24 -25.50 -5.67 32.40
CA ALA A 24 -24.20 -5.25 31.88
C ALA A 24 -23.21 -6.42 31.75
N VAL A 25 -22.34 -6.40 30.76
CA VAL A 25 -21.29 -7.39 30.56
C VAL A 25 -19.95 -6.75 30.84
N SER A 26 -19.24 -7.25 31.86
CA SER A 26 -17.89 -6.81 32.19
C SER A 26 -16.87 -7.75 31.57
N ALA A 27 -15.82 -7.20 30.99
CA ALA A 27 -14.74 -7.94 30.37
C ALA A 27 -13.42 -7.20 30.54
N LEU A 28 -12.32 -7.95 30.57
CA LEU A 28 -10.99 -7.38 30.38
C LEU A 28 -10.81 -7.07 28.90
N GLY A 29 -9.98 -6.10 28.58
CA GLY A 29 -9.66 -5.76 27.22
C GLY A 29 -8.33 -5.03 27.11
N ARG A 30 -8.00 -4.64 25.87
CA ARG A 30 -6.81 -3.84 25.58
C ARG A 30 -7.17 -2.77 24.55
N LEU A 31 -6.44 -1.67 24.59
CA LEU A 31 -6.55 -0.63 23.58
C LEU A 31 -5.74 -1.02 22.34
N GLU A 32 -6.35 -0.98 21.17
CA GLU A 32 -5.69 -1.24 19.89
C GLU A 32 -6.06 -0.16 18.86
N PRO A 33 -5.13 0.23 17.97
CA PRO A 33 -5.45 1.00 16.78
C PRO A 33 -6.41 0.22 15.86
N LYS A 34 -7.19 0.89 15.05
CA LYS A 34 -8.22 0.32 14.16
C LYS A 34 -7.78 -0.89 13.35
N HIS A 35 -6.55 -0.92 12.88
CA HIS A 35 -5.98 -1.99 12.08
C HIS A 35 -4.85 -2.74 12.79
N GLY A 36 -4.74 -2.56 14.11
CA GLY A 36 -3.63 -3.07 14.89
C GLY A 36 -2.31 -2.37 14.58
N ILE A 37 -1.21 -2.95 15.04
CA ILE A 37 0.14 -2.52 14.72
C ILE A 37 0.54 -3.08 13.35
N ILE A 38 1.02 -2.21 12.47
CA ILE A 38 1.46 -2.53 11.12
C ILE A 38 2.99 -2.61 11.13
N ARG A 39 3.53 -3.80 10.86
CA ARG A 39 4.96 -3.97 10.64
C ARG A 39 5.31 -3.56 9.23
N VAL A 40 6.16 -2.56 9.10
CA VAL A 40 6.63 -2.06 7.82
C VAL A 40 8.00 -2.64 7.55
N SER A 41 8.11 -3.40 6.46
CA SER A 41 9.35 -4.05 6.07
C SER A 41 9.83 -3.54 4.71
N SER A 42 11.11 -3.72 4.42
CA SER A 42 11.65 -3.48 3.08
C SER A 42 11.21 -4.59 2.13
N SER A 43 11.03 -4.23 0.87
CA SER A 43 10.70 -5.20 -0.17
C SER A 43 11.94 -5.96 -0.62
N SER A 44 11.84 -7.27 -0.82
CA SER A 44 12.90 -8.03 -1.49
C SER A 44 13.05 -7.60 -2.94
N THR A 45 14.30 -7.57 -3.42
CA THR A 45 14.65 -7.28 -4.81
C THR A 45 15.56 -8.39 -5.34
N PRO A 46 15.76 -8.52 -6.67
CA PRO A 46 16.74 -9.47 -7.20
C PRO A 46 18.16 -9.25 -6.69
N GLN A 47 18.49 -8.02 -6.28
CA GLN A 47 19.79 -7.62 -5.75
C GLN A 47 19.91 -7.82 -4.23
N SER A 48 18.77 -7.87 -3.51
CA SER A 48 18.71 -8.09 -2.07
C SER A 48 17.47 -8.91 -1.69
N ILE A 49 17.65 -10.22 -1.52
CA ILE A 49 16.57 -11.17 -1.24
C ILE A 49 16.04 -11.00 0.19
N LEU A 50 16.89 -10.59 1.13
CA LEU A 50 16.58 -10.45 2.55
C LEU A 50 16.17 -9.03 2.98
N GLY A 51 15.87 -8.14 2.02
CA GLY A 51 15.39 -6.79 2.34
C GLY A 51 16.45 -5.70 2.43
N GLY A 52 17.74 -6.04 2.46
CA GLY A 52 18.87 -5.10 2.44
C GLY A 52 19.25 -4.49 3.79
N LEU A 53 20.30 -3.69 3.77
CA LEU A 53 20.80 -2.92 4.91
C LEU A 53 20.14 -1.55 4.91
N VAL A 54 19.66 -1.08 6.04
CA VAL A 54 19.16 0.30 6.19
C VAL A 54 20.33 1.26 6.14
N VAL A 55 20.35 2.19 5.21
CA VAL A 55 21.39 3.24 5.11
C VAL A 55 20.91 4.58 5.65
N GLU A 56 19.62 4.85 5.53
CA GLU A 56 19.01 6.09 6.01
C GLU A 56 17.65 5.77 6.64
N LEU A 57 17.40 6.35 7.81
CA LEU A 57 16.09 6.35 8.46
C LEU A 57 15.63 7.80 8.53
N ARG A 58 14.41 8.08 8.06
CA ARG A 58 13.86 9.43 7.92
C ARG A 58 12.81 9.79 8.96
N VAL A 59 12.59 8.91 9.89
CA VAL A 59 11.57 9.06 10.93
C VAL A 59 12.14 8.63 12.28
N GLU A 60 11.53 9.14 13.35
CA GLU A 60 11.79 8.76 14.73
C GLU A 60 10.53 8.15 15.36
N GLU A 61 10.72 7.44 16.50
CA GLU A 61 9.59 6.94 17.28
C GLU A 61 8.71 8.08 17.77
N GLY A 62 7.41 7.98 17.55
CA GLY A 62 6.44 9.02 17.88
C GLY A 62 6.08 9.95 16.72
N ASP A 63 6.80 9.92 15.59
CA ASP A 63 6.50 10.76 14.43
C ASP A 63 5.17 10.39 13.78
N ASP A 64 4.39 11.39 13.40
CA ASP A 64 3.21 11.24 12.57
C ASP A 64 3.62 11.25 11.08
N VAL A 65 3.20 10.24 10.34
CA VAL A 65 3.53 10.05 8.92
C VAL A 65 2.29 9.90 8.07
N SER A 66 2.38 10.37 6.83
CA SER A 66 1.33 10.23 5.82
C SER A 66 1.59 9.04 4.91
N LYS A 67 0.53 8.45 4.40
CA LYS A 67 0.63 7.36 3.41
C LYS A 67 1.49 7.78 2.21
N GLY A 68 2.53 6.99 1.95
CA GLY A 68 3.46 7.21 0.85
C GLY A 68 4.72 7.99 1.24
N ASP A 69 4.84 8.46 2.48
CA ASP A 69 6.07 9.04 2.99
C ASP A 69 7.19 7.99 3.01
N VAL A 70 8.41 8.42 2.69
CA VAL A 70 9.59 7.55 2.75
C VAL A 70 10.07 7.49 4.19
N LEU A 71 10.02 6.30 4.77
CA LEU A 71 10.42 6.02 6.15
C LEU A 71 11.90 5.65 6.26
N ALA A 72 12.38 4.82 5.32
CA ALA A 72 13.76 4.38 5.29
C ALA A 72 14.25 4.13 3.86
N VAL A 73 15.57 4.12 3.68
CA VAL A 73 16.26 3.83 2.42
C VAL A 73 17.22 2.67 2.66
N THR A 74 17.25 1.71 1.73
CA THR A 74 18.14 0.56 1.78
C THR A 74 19.39 0.78 0.92
N ASP A 75 20.48 0.05 1.19
CA ASP A 75 21.78 0.14 0.53
C ASP A 75 21.74 -0.08 -0.98
N ILE A 76 20.76 -0.82 -1.48
CA ILE A 76 20.60 -1.07 -2.91
C ILE A 76 20.08 0.14 -3.70
N ALA A 77 19.60 1.19 -3.04
CA ALA A 77 19.05 2.38 -3.69
C ALA A 77 20.04 3.00 -4.69
N ALA A 78 21.28 3.22 -4.27
CA ALA A 78 22.33 3.80 -5.11
C ALA A 78 22.62 2.96 -6.36
N VAL A 79 22.62 1.62 -6.22
CA VAL A 79 22.83 0.71 -7.35
C VAL A 79 21.66 0.78 -8.33
N LEU A 80 20.42 0.76 -7.82
CA LEU A 80 19.23 0.84 -8.65
C LEU A 80 19.03 2.21 -9.30
N GLU A 81 19.45 3.28 -8.65
CA GLU A 81 19.52 4.63 -9.25
C GLU A 81 20.49 4.69 -10.43
N ALA A 82 21.70 4.10 -10.28
CA ALA A 82 22.63 4.00 -11.37
C ALA A 82 22.08 3.17 -12.54
N MET A 83 21.43 2.03 -12.25
CA MET A 83 20.76 1.19 -13.27
C MET A 83 19.61 1.94 -13.95
N ALA A 84 18.82 2.74 -13.23
CA ALA A 84 17.76 3.57 -13.81
C ALA A 84 18.34 4.64 -14.74
N THR A 85 19.46 5.25 -14.37
CA THR A 85 20.18 6.22 -15.19
C THR A 85 20.73 5.57 -16.48
N GLU A 86 21.30 4.38 -16.38
CA GLU A 86 21.75 3.59 -17.53
C GLU A 86 20.57 3.24 -18.47
N ALA A 87 19.46 2.77 -17.91
CA ALA A 87 18.27 2.43 -18.68
C ALA A 87 17.67 3.66 -19.36
N GLN A 88 17.71 4.85 -18.73
CA GLN A 88 17.30 6.11 -19.33
C GLN A 88 18.18 6.48 -20.52
N ALA A 89 19.51 6.37 -20.39
CA ALA A 89 20.43 6.59 -21.49
C ALA A 89 20.20 5.59 -22.65
N GLY A 90 19.80 4.35 -22.31
CA GLY A 90 19.40 3.34 -23.29
C GLY A 90 18.17 3.76 -24.12
N VAL A 91 17.19 4.43 -23.52
CA VAL A 91 16.03 4.99 -24.23
C VAL A 91 16.49 6.09 -25.20
N GLU A 92 17.31 7.01 -24.74
CA GLU A 92 17.83 8.10 -25.57
C GLU A 92 18.65 7.58 -26.76
N TYR A 93 19.46 6.54 -26.53
CA TYR A 93 20.20 5.87 -27.60
C TYR A 93 19.24 5.27 -28.65
N ALA A 94 18.22 4.54 -28.24
CA ALA A 94 17.24 3.96 -29.14
C ALA A 94 16.47 5.02 -29.94
N GLU A 95 16.13 6.15 -29.34
CA GLU A 95 15.49 7.29 -30.03
C GLU A 95 16.40 7.90 -31.10
N ARG A 96 17.71 8.05 -30.83
CA ARG A 96 18.69 8.48 -31.84
C ARG A 96 18.87 7.50 -32.98
N GLU A 97 18.77 6.19 -32.70
CA GLU A 97 18.79 5.16 -33.73
C GLU A 97 17.59 5.24 -34.67
N VAL A 98 16.39 5.56 -34.16
CA VAL A 98 15.20 5.85 -34.98
C VAL A 98 15.45 7.05 -35.88
N GLU A 99 16.01 8.14 -35.36
CA GLU A 99 16.32 9.35 -36.13
C GLU A 99 17.31 9.05 -37.27
N ALA A 100 18.35 8.28 -36.99
CA ALA A 100 19.32 7.82 -37.98
C ALA A 100 18.68 6.91 -39.04
N SER A 101 17.82 5.98 -38.63
CA SER A 101 17.11 5.09 -39.54
C SER A 101 16.13 5.86 -40.45
N ARG A 102 15.42 6.86 -39.93
CA ARG A 102 14.53 7.75 -40.68
C ARG A 102 15.31 8.54 -41.75
N SER A 103 16.48 9.05 -41.41
CA SER A 103 17.36 9.73 -42.36
C SER A 103 17.78 8.86 -43.51
N LYS A 104 18.20 7.60 -43.22
CA LYS A 104 18.55 6.57 -44.22
C LYS A 104 17.35 6.20 -45.11
N ALA A 105 16.17 6.03 -44.53
CA ALA A 105 14.93 5.77 -45.27
C ALA A 105 14.55 6.90 -46.19
N THR A 106 14.66 8.14 -45.75
CA THR A 106 14.41 9.32 -46.56
C THR A 106 15.36 9.38 -47.76
N GLU A 107 16.66 9.14 -47.55
CA GLU A 107 17.64 9.07 -48.66
C GLU A 107 17.30 8.00 -49.66
N ALA A 108 17.00 6.76 -49.19
CA ALA A 108 16.68 5.64 -50.06
C ALA A 108 15.41 5.90 -50.87
N CYS A 109 14.38 6.52 -50.28
CA CYS A 109 13.12 6.80 -50.92
C CYS A 109 13.26 7.93 -51.97
N VAL A 110 14.06 8.97 -51.67
CA VAL A 110 14.38 10.03 -52.65
C VAL A 110 15.09 9.42 -53.88
N ARG A 111 16.04 8.51 -53.69
CA ARG A 111 16.71 7.81 -54.78
C ARG A 111 15.74 6.94 -55.61
N ALA A 112 14.79 6.29 -54.94
CA ALA A 112 13.73 5.53 -55.63
C ALA A 112 12.83 6.41 -56.49
N ASP A 113 12.43 7.59 -56.01
CA ASP A 113 11.62 8.55 -56.75
C ASP A 113 12.38 9.10 -57.97
N VAL A 114 13.67 9.37 -57.84
CA VAL A 114 14.50 9.80 -58.98
C VAL A 114 14.56 8.70 -60.05
N ALA A 115 14.84 7.44 -59.68
CA ALA A 115 14.89 6.30 -60.60
C ALA A 115 13.53 6.04 -61.28
N ALA A 116 12.43 6.18 -60.54
CA ALA A 116 11.08 6.03 -61.10
C ALA A 116 10.80 7.07 -62.20
N ARG A 117 11.13 8.35 -61.96
CA ARG A 117 10.98 9.40 -62.98
C ARG A 117 11.88 9.16 -64.21
N GLU A 118 13.08 8.64 -64.01
CA GLU A 118 13.97 8.28 -65.15
C GLU A 118 13.38 7.12 -65.95
N ALA A 119 12.90 6.07 -65.28
CA ALA A 119 12.24 4.94 -65.96
C ALA A 119 11.03 5.36 -66.79
N GLU A 120 10.16 6.23 -66.23
CA GLU A 120 9.04 6.79 -66.98
C GLU A 120 9.48 7.61 -68.19
N ARG A 121 10.53 8.39 -68.05
CA ARG A 121 11.09 9.18 -69.15
C ARG A 121 11.63 8.26 -70.26
N ARG A 122 12.39 7.22 -69.94
CA ARG A 122 12.93 6.25 -70.88
C ARG A 122 11.83 5.46 -71.59
N ALA A 123 10.80 5.06 -70.87
CA ALA A 123 9.66 4.37 -71.45
C ALA A 123 8.92 5.23 -72.46
N ARG A 124 8.72 6.56 -72.20
CA ARG A 124 8.12 7.48 -73.17
C ARG A 124 8.99 7.70 -74.41
N LEU A 125 10.30 7.81 -74.27
CA LEU A 125 11.23 7.99 -75.38
C LEU A 125 11.31 6.69 -76.25
N HIS A 126 11.25 5.53 -75.65
CA HIS A 126 11.16 4.25 -76.37
C HIS A 126 9.88 4.15 -77.17
N ALA A 127 8.71 4.52 -76.58
CA ALA A 127 7.42 4.55 -77.28
C ALA A 127 7.41 5.51 -78.48
N GLN A 128 8.27 6.54 -78.49
CA GLN A 128 8.47 7.49 -79.57
C GLN A 128 9.53 7.04 -80.60
N GLY A 129 10.16 5.87 -80.39
CA GLY A 129 11.20 5.36 -81.24
C GLY A 129 12.57 6.04 -81.10
N VAL A 130 12.78 6.85 -80.04
CA VAL A 130 14.00 7.64 -79.79
C VAL A 130 15.02 6.88 -78.91
N ALA A 131 14.55 6.00 -77.99
CA ALA A 131 15.40 5.20 -77.12
C ALA A 131 15.28 3.70 -77.42
N GLY A 132 16.34 2.94 -77.14
CA GLY A 132 16.36 1.48 -77.32
C GLY A 132 15.53 0.76 -76.22
N GLU A 133 15.05 -0.42 -76.52
CA GLU A 133 14.31 -1.29 -75.57
C GLU A 133 15.18 -1.65 -74.35
N GLU A 134 16.45 -1.98 -74.58
CA GLU A 134 17.40 -2.28 -73.50
C GLU A 134 17.57 -1.17 -72.50
N GLU A 135 17.63 0.10 -72.99
CA GLU A 135 17.71 1.27 -72.10
C GLU A 135 16.44 1.49 -71.24
N ALA A 136 15.25 1.26 -71.81
CA ALA A 136 13.98 1.36 -71.08
C ALA A 136 13.83 0.26 -70.06
N ASP A 137 14.21 -0.97 -70.40
CA ASP A 137 14.16 -2.11 -69.48
C ASP A 137 15.19 -2.01 -68.34
N SER A 138 16.41 -1.54 -68.65
CA SER A 138 17.44 -1.27 -67.61
C SER A 138 16.97 -0.21 -66.62
N ALA A 139 16.40 0.91 -67.13
CA ALA A 139 15.88 1.97 -66.24
C ALA A 139 14.70 1.47 -65.36
N ARG A 140 13.83 0.59 -65.90
CA ARG A 140 12.74 -0.01 -65.15
C ARG A 140 13.28 -0.92 -64.05
N GLY A 141 14.25 -1.78 -64.33
CA GLY A 141 14.90 -2.66 -63.37
C GLY A 141 15.57 -1.88 -62.24
N GLU A 142 16.28 -0.79 -62.54
CA GLU A 142 16.88 0.10 -61.56
C GLU A 142 15.80 0.77 -60.64
N ALA A 143 14.70 1.23 -61.23
CA ALA A 143 13.60 1.82 -60.46
C ALA A 143 12.97 0.80 -59.48
N GLU A 144 12.75 -0.42 -59.92
CA GLU A 144 12.25 -1.49 -59.07
C GLU A 144 13.23 -1.84 -57.95
N ALA A 145 14.53 -1.93 -58.20
CA ALA A 145 15.56 -2.18 -57.22
C ALA A 145 15.61 -1.04 -56.16
N ARG A 146 15.52 0.23 -56.60
CA ARG A 146 15.51 1.37 -55.68
C ARG A 146 14.22 1.43 -54.86
N LYS A 147 13.09 1.07 -55.41
CA LYS A 147 11.82 0.96 -54.69
C LYS A 147 11.90 -0.12 -53.59
N ALA A 148 12.49 -1.27 -53.87
CA ALA A 148 12.70 -2.32 -52.92
C ALA A 148 13.65 -1.85 -51.77
N SER A 149 14.72 -1.07 -52.12
CA SER A 149 15.62 -0.47 -51.15
C SER A 149 14.91 0.53 -50.19
N CYS A 150 14.04 1.38 -50.74
CA CYS A 150 13.22 2.30 -49.91
C CYS A 150 12.28 1.52 -48.97
N ALA A 151 11.62 0.46 -49.46
CA ALA A 151 10.75 -0.37 -48.62
C ALA A 151 11.52 -1.07 -47.50
N SER A 152 12.72 -1.57 -47.77
CA SER A 152 13.62 -2.18 -46.78
C SER A 152 14.05 -1.15 -45.72
N ALA A 153 14.47 0.06 -46.12
CA ALA A 153 14.87 1.11 -45.21
C ALA A 153 13.68 1.59 -44.33
N SER A 154 12.46 1.68 -44.90
CA SER A 154 11.25 1.98 -44.15
C SER A 154 10.90 0.90 -43.12
N THR A 155 11.21 -0.35 -43.41
CA THR A 155 11.05 -1.47 -42.45
C THR A 155 12.06 -1.38 -41.32
N ALA A 156 13.31 -0.97 -41.64
CA ALA A 156 14.34 -0.74 -40.61
C ALA A 156 13.90 0.40 -39.60
N VAL A 157 13.19 1.42 -40.07
CA VAL A 157 12.63 2.44 -39.17
C VAL A 157 11.64 1.82 -38.17
N ARG A 158 10.71 1.00 -38.65
CA ARG A 158 9.75 0.32 -37.76
C ARG A 158 10.43 -0.61 -36.76
N LEU A 159 11.52 -1.26 -37.18
CA LEU A 159 12.33 -2.08 -36.27
C LEU A 159 13.00 -1.23 -35.17
N SER A 160 13.60 -0.08 -35.53
CA SER A 160 14.18 0.85 -34.55
C SER A 160 13.12 1.41 -33.60
N GLU A 161 11.92 1.75 -34.09
CA GLU A 161 10.80 2.20 -33.24
C GLU A 161 10.36 1.12 -32.22
N THR A 162 10.41 -0.15 -32.61
CA THR A 162 10.21 -1.26 -31.68
C THR A 162 11.32 -1.29 -30.62
N GLY A 163 12.55 -1.00 -31.01
CA GLY A 163 13.71 -0.89 -30.09
C GLY A 163 13.47 0.16 -29.00
N VAL A 164 12.89 1.31 -29.32
CA VAL A 164 12.51 2.34 -28.34
C VAL A 164 11.51 1.77 -27.33
N THR A 165 10.49 1.03 -27.80
CA THR A 165 9.48 0.41 -26.91
C THR A 165 10.12 -0.59 -25.94
N VAL A 166 11.09 -1.38 -26.42
CA VAL A 166 11.84 -2.32 -25.58
C VAL A 166 12.64 -1.58 -24.52
N ALA A 167 13.39 -0.53 -24.91
CA ALA A 167 14.19 0.28 -23.98
C ALA A 167 13.31 0.98 -22.91
N GLN A 168 12.18 1.56 -23.31
CA GLN A 168 11.22 2.17 -22.38
C GLN A 168 10.63 1.17 -21.38
N THR A 169 10.36 -0.07 -21.85
CA THR A 169 9.84 -1.12 -20.96
C THR A 169 10.91 -1.56 -19.96
N HIS A 170 12.17 -1.65 -20.40
CA HIS A 170 13.29 -1.91 -19.50
C HIS A 170 13.41 -0.80 -18.43
N LEU A 171 13.39 0.48 -18.83
CA LEU A 171 13.43 1.61 -17.89
C LEU A 171 12.30 1.52 -16.86
N LYS A 172 11.07 1.27 -17.29
CA LYS A 172 9.92 1.10 -16.37
C LYS A 172 10.15 -0.02 -15.35
N ARG A 173 10.73 -1.15 -15.77
CA ARG A 173 11.06 -2.26 -14.88
C ARG A 173 12.08 -1.83 -13.82
N VAL A 174 13.19 -1.20 -14.23
CA VAL A 174 14.23 -0.75 -13.31
C VAL A 174 13.69 0.32 -12.34
N GLN A 175 12.86 1.24 -12.80
CA GLN A 175 12.19 2.23 -11.96
C GLN A 175 11.26 1.59 -10.92
N ALA A 176 10.58 0.51 -11.28
CA ALA A 176 9.73 -0.24 -10.35
C ALA A 176 10.58 -1.00 -9.30
N GLU A 177 11.74 -1.50 -9.70
CA GLU A 177 12.72 -2.11 -8.76
C GLU A 177 13.29 -1.05 -7.81
N LEU A 178 13.66 0.14 -8.33
CA LEU A 178 14.18 1.25 -7.52
C LEU A 178 13.19 1.67 -6.42
N LYS A 179 11.89 1.71 -6.71
CA LYS A 179 10.89 2.01 -5.69
C LYS A 179 10.91 1.03 -4.52
N ARG A 180 11.36 -0.20 -4.72
CA ARG A 180 11.46 -1.20 -3.65
C ARG A 180 12.63 -0.99 -2.71
N ALA A 181 13.61 -0.16 -3.10
CA ALA A 181 14.72 0.23 -2.24
C ALA A 181 14.32 1.26 -1.17
N PHE A 182 13.14 1.85 -1.31
CA PHE A 182 12.57 2.78 -0.35
C PHE A 182 11.44 2.11 0.41
N VAL A 183 11.42 2.29 1.72
CA VAL A 183 10.36 1.82 2.61
C VAL A 183 9.35 2.95 2.78
N TYR A 184 8.11 2.69 2.40
CA TYR A 184 7.04 3.69 2.43
C TYR A 184 6.01 3.40 3.52
N ALA A 185 5.41 4.46 4.09
CA ALA A 185 4.25 4.34 4.95
C ALA A 185 3.04 3.80 4.16
N PRO A 186 2.47 2.65 4.54
CA PRO A 186 1.33 2.06 3.85
C PRO A 186 0.02 2.80 4.11
N VAL A 187 -0.08 3.52 5.22
CA VAL A 187 -1.24 4.27 5.71
C VAL A 187 -0.79 5.53 6.45
N ASP A 188 -1.71 6.46 6.68
CA ASP A 188 -1.48 7.57 7.64
C ASP A 188 -1.44 6.99 9.06
N GLY A 189 -0.52 7.46 9.90
CA GLY A 189 -0.39 6.94 11.26
C GLY A 189 0.84 7.48 11.98
N ARG A 190 1.16 6.85 13.11
CA ARG A 190 2.32 7.19 13.95
C ARG A 190 3.30 6.02 14.00
N VAL A 191 4.59 6.34 13.98
CA VAL A 191 5.67 5.38 14.22
C VAL A 191 5.65 4.98 15.70
N ILE A 192 5.57 3.66 15.97
CA ILE A 192 5.47 3.12 17.33
C ILE A 192 6.81 2.62 17.82
N ASP A 193 7.55 1.88 16.97
CA ASP A 193 8.83 1.27 17.32
C ASP A 193 9.72 1.13 16.07
N ILE A 194 11.04 1.17 16.27
CA ILE A 194 12.05 1.07 15.20
C ILE A 194 12.92 -0.14 15.45
N HIS A 195 12.83 -1.14 14.56
CA HIS A 195 13.55 -2.41 14.65
C HIS A 195 14.88 -2.45 13.91
N ALA A 196 15.03 -1.65 12.84
CA ALA A 196 16.27 -1.59 12.07
C ALA A 196 16.76 -0.15 11.92
N ARG A 197 17.97 0.12 12.38
CA ARG A 197 18.64 1.43 12.35
C ARG A 197 19.67 1.49 11.23
N PRO A 198 20.14 2.68 10.83
CA PRO A 198 21.19 2.81 9.85
C PRO A 198 22.43 1.95 10.19
N GLY A 199 22.85 1.09 9.26
CA GLY A 199 23.90 0.10 9.44
C GLY A 199 23.41 -1.30 9.82
N GLU A 200 22.12 -1.51 10.03
CA GLU A 200 21.54 -2.80 10.39
C GLU A 200 20.79 -3.43 9.21
N MET A 201 20.82 -4.77 9.17
CA MET A 201 20.04 -5.55 8.21
C MET A 201 18.57 -5.64 8.67
N VAL A 202 17.65 -5.52 7.71
CA VAL A 202 16.23 -5.73 7.98
C VAL A 202 15.98 -7.21 8.30
N THR A 203 15.36 -7.47 9.45
CA THR A 203 15.00 -8.80 9.94
C THR A 203 13.53 -9.16 9.65
N GLU A 204 13.05 -10.26 10.23
CA GLU A 204 11.64 -10.69 10.15
C GLU A 204 10.69 -9.69 10.84
N ASP A 205 11.18 -8.91 11.80
CA ASP A 205 10.41 -7.85 12.48
C ASP A 205 10.18 -6.61 11.60
N GLY A 206 10.85 -6.54 10.46
CA GLY A 206 10.76 -5.40 9.53
C GLY A 206 11.71 -4.28 9.89
N VAL A 207 11.41 -3.07 9.39
CA VAL A 207 12.18 -1.85 9.67
C VAL A 207 11.62 -1.14 10.90
N LEU A 208 10.30 -1.04 10.98
CA LEU A 208 9.60 -0.34 12.07
C LEU A 208 8.15 -0.82 12.20
N GLU A 209 7.53 -0.48 13.31
CA GLU A 209 6.11 -0.62 13.55
C GLU A 209 5.41 0.75 13.52
N MET A 210 4.23 0.80 12.91
CA MET A 210 3.38 1.99 12.90
C MET A 210 1.92 1.63 13.12
N ALA A 211 1.12 2.62 13.54
CA ALA A 211 -0.30 2.42 13.82
C ALA A 211 -1.14 3.66 13.51
N GLN A 212 -2.42 3.43 13.18
CA GLN A 212 -3.40 4.50 12.98
C GLN A 212 -4.01 4.95 14.31
N VAL A 213 -3.21 5.65 15.12
CA VAL A 213 -3.59 6.08 16.49
C VAL A 213 -4.74 7.09 16.52
N GLY A 214 -5.08 7.72 15.41
CA GLY A 214 -6.24 8.61 15.29
C GLY A 214 -7.60 7.89 15.34
N SER A 215 -7.62 6.54 15.30
CA SER A 215 -8.83 5.72 15.44
C SER A 215 -8.51 4.51 16.32
N MET A 216 -8.84 4.64 17.61
CA MET A 216 -8.57 3.61 18.62
C MET A 216 -9.81 2.80 18.94
N PHE A 217 -9.59 1.54 19.26
CA PHE A 217 -10.61 0.58 19.70
C PHE A 217 -10.23 -0.01 21.04
N ALA A 218 -11.21 -0.34 21.86
CA ALA A 218 -11.05 -1.25 22.96
C ALA A 218 -11.47 -2.66 22.48
N ILE A 219 -10.55 -3.61 22.56
CA ILE A 219 -10.82 -5.02 22.24
C ILE A 219 -11.14 -5.72 23.56
N ALA A 220 -12.42 -5.93 23.81
CA ALA A 220 -12.91 -6.60 25.03
C ALA A 220 -12.96 -8.12 24.84
N GLU A 221 -12.43 -8.86 25.81
CA GLU A 221 -12.41 -10.33 25.85
C GLU A 221 -13.64 -10.86 26.62
N VAL A 222 -14.74 -11.00 25.91
CA VAL A 222 -16.02 -11.43 26.50
C VAL A 222 -16.08 -12.95 26.57
N TYR A 223 -16.44 -13.49 27.73
CA TYR A 223 -16.65 -14.93 27.89
C TYR A 223 -17.75 -15.48 26.99
N GLU A 224 -17.58 -16.71 26.52
CA GLU A 224 -18.55 -17.42 25.67
C GLU A 224 -19.96 -17.45 26.31
N THR A 225 -20.04 -17.55 27.64
CA THR A 225 -21.31 -17.55 28.39
C THR A 225 -22.08 -16.24 28.28
N ASP A 226 -21.38 -15.11 28.12
CA ASP A 226 -21.94 -13.77 28.19
C ASP A 226 -22.16 -13.14 26.81
N ILE A 227 -21.54 -13.68 25.78
CA ILE A 227 -21.61 -13.13 24.41
C ILE A 227 -23.04 -13.01 23.87
N ARG A 228 -23.96 -13.86 24.35
CA ARG A 228 -25.37 -13.77 23.93
C ARG A 228 -26.06 -12.46 24.33
N ARG A 229 -25.52 -11.74 25.31
CA ARG A 229 -26.00 -10.43 25.80
C ARG A 229 -25.40 -9.27 25.04
N VAL A 230 -24.33 -9.49 24.28
CA VAL A 230 -23.65 -8.45 23.53
C VAL A 230 -24.25 -8.30 22.12
N ARG A 231 -24.48 -7.05 21.73
CA ARG A 231 -24.97 -6.67 20.39
C ARG A 231 -24.17 -5.51 19.84
N THR A 232 -24.03 -5.45 18.53
CA THR A 232 -23.50 -4.26 17.84
C THR A 232 -24.41 -3.06 18.11
N GLY A 233 -23.79 -1.89 18.33
CA GLY A 233 -24.49 -0.64 18.65
C GLY A 233 -24.68 -0.38 20.14
N GLN A 234 -24.39 -1.32 21.04
CA GLN A 234 -24.44 -1.08 22.48
C GLN A 234 -23.33 -0.10 22.90
N ARG A 235 -23.62 0.70 23.90
CA ARG A 235 -22.65 1.60 24.55
C ARG A 235 -21.74 0.79 25.48
N ALA A 236 -20.50 1.25 25.58
CA ALA A 236 -19.56 0.67 26.53
C ALA A 236 -18.79 1.79 27.24
N THR A 237 -18.39 1.49 28.47
CA THR A 237 -17.49 2.32 29.27
C THR A 237 -16.16 1.57 29.41
N ILE A 238 -15.06 2.26 29.16
CA ILE A 238 -13.71 1.72 29.19
C ILE A 238 -12.93 2.49 30.27
N SER A 239 -12.38 1.79 31.23
CA SER A 239 -11.66 2.38 32.36
C SER A 239 -10.29 1.71 32.55
N SER A 240 -9.34 2.45 33.08
CA SER A 240 -8.01 1.94 33.50
C SER A 240 -7.37 2.97 34.43
N ASP A 241 -6.51 2.49 35.34
CA ASP A 241 -5.74 3.37 36.24
C ASP A 241 -4.77 4.31 35.47
N ALA A 242 -4.42 3.97 34.24
CA ALA A 242 -3.55 4.79 33.38
C ALA A 242 -4.32 5.87 32.60
N LEU A 243 -5.64 5.82 32.58
CA LEU A 243 -6.49 6.84 31.97
C LEU A 243 -6.86 7.92 32.99
N GLN A 244 -6.92 9.18 32.57
CA GLN A 244 -7.33 10.28 33.45
C GLN A 244 -8.84 10.26 33.72
N GLU A 245 -9.63 9.73 32.78
CA GLU A 245 -11.08 9.59 32.87
C GLU A 245 -11.56 8.38 32.06
N ASP A 246 -12.74 7.89 32.39
CA ASP A 246 -13.36 6.79 31.66
C ASP A 246 -13.69 7.20 30.24
N LEU A 247 -13.38 6.31 29.27
CA LEU A 247 -13.68 6.52 27.86
C LEU A 247 -15.03 5.89 27.49
N GLY A 248 -15.80 6.59 26.66
CA GLY A 248 -17.02 6.06 26.04
C GLY A 248 -16.70 5.39 24.71
N GLY A 249 -17.51 4.39 24.36
CA GLY A 249 -17.39 3.74 23.06
C GLY A 249 -18.67 3.01 22.64
N ILE A 250 -18.66 2.50 21.41
CA ILE A 250 -19.79 1.77 20.82
C ILE A 250 -19.28 0.43 20.29
N VAL A 251 -19.98 -0.66 20.62
CA VAL A 251 -19.71 -2.00 20.08
C VAL A 251 -19.88 -1.97 18.56
N LYS A 252 -18.78 -2.11 17.83
CA LYS A 252 -18.75 -2.04 16.37
C LYS A 252 -18.84 -3.41 15.73
N ASN A 253 -18.12 -4.37 16.29
CA ASN A 253 -18.01 -5.71 15.73
C ASN A 253 -17.79 -6.76 16.83
N ILE A 254 -18.36 -7.94 16.63
CA ILE A 254 -18.15 -9.13 17.45
C ILE A 254 -17.41 -10.13 16.59
N ARG A 255 -16.18 -10.51 16.95
CA ARG A 255 -15.38 -11.46 16.16
C ARG A 255 -16.05 -12.84 16.18
N GLN A 256 -16.09 -13.49 15.01
CA GLN A 256 -16.71 -14.82 14.85
C GLN A 256 -15.72 -15.98 15.16
N LYS A 257 -14.75 -15.74 16.02
CA LYS A 257 -13.73 -16.72 16.40
C LYS A 257 -13.67 -16.82 17.92
N VAL A 258 -13.89 -18.03 18.44
CA VAL A 258 -13.67 -18.33 19.84
C VAL A 258 -12.20 -18.64 20.03
N GLN A 259 -11.57 -17.98 20.98
CA GLN A 259 -10.16 -18.16 21.33
C GLN A 259 -10.03 -18.62 22.79
N LYS A 260 -8.87 -19.14 23.17
CA LYS A 260 -8.52 -19.24 24.59
C LYS A 260 -8.20 -17.83 25.08
N ALA A 261 -8.58 -17.51 26.31
CA ALA A 261 -8.20 -16.24 26.92
C ALA A 261 -6.67 -16.14 26.96
N ASP A 262 -6.13 -15.02 26.49
CA ASP A 262 -4.71 -14.71 26.68
C ASP A 262 -4.44 -14.57 28.19
N GLU A 263 -3.24 -14.96 28.64
CA GLU A 263 -2.86 -14.94 30.06
C GLU A 263 -2.63 -13.49 30.56
N ILE A 264 -3.64 -12.63 30.43
CA ILE A 264 -3.63 -11.27 30.97
C ILE A 264 -4.25 -11.33 32.36
N GLY A 265 -3.53 -11.86 33.34
CA GLY A 265 -4.02 -11.88 34.71
C GLY A 265 -3.08 -12.56 35.70
N THR A 266 -3.04 -12.05 36.93
CA THR A 266 -2.14 -12.44 38.01
C THR A 266 -2.42 -13.83 38.64
N ASP A 267 -3.43 -14.57 38.20
CA ASP A 267 -3.73 -15.92 38.69
C ASP A 267 -3.72 -16.96 37.56
N PRO A 268 -2.62 -17.71 37.37
CA PRO A 268 -2.48 -18.72 36.32
C PRO A 268 -3.38 -19.93 36.48
N ALA A 269 -3.91 -20.19 37.69
CA ALA A 269 -4.65 -21.40 37.99
C ALA A 269 -6.15 -21.32 37.65
N ALA A 270 -6.73 -20.11 37.62
CA ALA A 270 -8.18 -19.94 37.52
C ALA A 270 -8.73 -19.89 36.07
N ARG A 271 -7.89 -19.76 35.03
CA ARG A 271 -8.33 -19.42 33.68
C ARG A 271 -7.80 -20.29 32.53
N LYS A 272 -7.14 -21.39 32.80
CA LYS A 272 -6.45 -22.24 31.79
C LYS A 272 -7.33 -22.78 30.65
N ASP A 273 -8.67 -22.74 30.78
CA ASP A 273 -9.63 -23.21 29.77
C ASP A 273 -10.77 -22.21 29.45
N ALA A 274 -10.62 -20.94 29.84
CA ALA A 274 -11.63 -19.94 29.54
C ALA A 274 -11.67 -19.65 28.04
N ARG A 275 -12.86 -19.72 27.46
CA ARG A 275 -13.11 -19.37 26.05
C ARG A 275 -13.68 -17.97 25.97
N ILE A 276 -13.04 -17.16 25.11
CA ILE A 276 -13.42 -15.77 24.90
C ILE A 276 -13.77 -15.51 23.45
N ILE A 277 -14.54 -14.46 23.26
CA ILE A 277 -14.85 -13.87 21.97
C ILE A 277 -14.47 -12.39 22.06
N GLU A 278 -13.61 -11.93 21.15
CA GLU A 278 -13.21 -10.54 21.11
C GLU A 278 -14.33 -9.66 20.54
N VAL A 279 -14.61 -8.59 21.26
CA VAL A 279 -15.60 -7.56 20.89
C VAL A 279 -14.85 -6.25 20.67
N ALA A 280 -14.91 -5.75 19.43
CA ALA A 280 -14.28 -4.49 19.06
C ALA A 280 -15.25 -3.32 19.34
N ILE A 281 -14.81 -2.42 20.19
CA ILE A 281 -15.54 -1.22 20.65
C ILE A 281 -14.79 0.00 20.12
N GLU A 282 -15.42 0.74 19.22
CA GLU A 282 -14.88 1.99 18.70
C GLU A 282 -15.00 3.09 19.76
N LEU A 283 -13.89 3.74 20.11
CA LEU A 283 -13.90 4.84 21.06
C LEU A 283 -14.56 6.08 20.46
N ASP A 284 -15.31 6.81 21.27
CA ASP A 284 -15.94 8.08 20.85
C ASP A 284 -14.87 9.17 20.62
N ASP A 285 -13.83 9.20 21.45
CA ASP A 285 -12.63 10.02 21.30
C ASP A 285 -11.38 9.14 21.46
N SER A 286 -10.55 9.10 20.43
CA SER A 286 -9.31 8.34 20.41
C SER A 286 -8.13 9.12 20.99
N THR A 287 -8.25 10.44 21.20
CA THR A 287 -7.15 11.31 21.61
C THR A 287 -6.50 10.87 22.91
N PRO A 288 -7.25 10.55 24.01
CA PRO A 288 -6.64 10.11 25.26
C PRO A 288 -5.96 8.74 25.18
N ALA A 289 -6.33 7.93 24.16
CA ALA A 289 -5.85 6.57 23.98
C ALA A 289 -4.71 6.48 22.94
N ALA A 290 -4.44 7.55 22.19
CA ALA A 290 -3.56 7.53 20.99
C ALA A 290 -2.09 7.12 21.27
N GLY A 291 -1.60 7.24 22.49
CA GLY A 291 -0.26 6.81 22.90
C GLY A 291 -0.24 5.53 23.75
N LEU A 292 -1.38 4.85 23.92
CA LEU A 292 -1.57 3.79 24.91
C LEU A 292 -1.95 2.46 24.22
N THR A 293 -1.28 2.14 23.10
CA THR A 293 -1.46 0.86 22.40
C THR A 293 -1.10 -0.31 23.34
N ASN A 294 -1.94 -1.35 23.35
CA ASN A 294 -1.86 -2.52 24.24
C ASN A 294 -2.08 -2.21 25.74
N LEU A 295 -2.53 -1.00 26.11
CA LEU A 295 -2.93 -0.74 27.48
C LEU A 295 -4.08 -1.68 27.88
N GLN A 296 -3.93 -2.37 29.01
CA GLN A 296 -4.99 -3.17 29.62
C GLN A 296 -6.10 -2.24 30.18
N VAL A 297 -7.33 -2.57 29.87
CA VAL A 297 -8.51 -1.80 30.29
C VAL A 297 -9.62 -2.72 30.80
N ASP A 298 -10.43 -2.21 31.70
CA ASP A 298 -11.71 -2.81 32.09
C ASP A 298 -12.82 -2.25 31.20
N VAL A 299 -13.65 -3.12 30.67
CA VAL A 299 -14.73 -2.78 29.75
C VAL A 299 -16.07 -3.19 30.33
N VAL A 300 -17.02 -2.28 30.38
CA VAL A 300 -18.40 -2.53 30.76
C VAL A 300 -19.32 -2.22 29.60
N ILE A 301 -19.93 -3.26 29.01
CA ILE A 301 -20.89 -3.12 27.90
C ILE A 301 -22.28 -3.03 28.50
N HIS A 302 -22.97 -1.94 28.21
CA HIS A 302 -24.32 -1.65 28.70
C HIS A 302 -25.39 -2.34 27.84
N PRO A 303 -26.52 -2.72 28.44
CA PRO A 303 -27.61 -3.43 27.74
C PRO A 303 -28.26 -2.62 26.60
#